data_016ef394e9f05c45c5eda12f6f162781
#
_entry.id   016ef394e9f05c45c5eda12f6f162781
#
_cell.length_a   1.000
_cell.length_b   1.000
_cell.length_c   1.000
_cell.angle_alpha   90.00
_cell.angle_beta   90.00
_cell.angle_gamma   90.00
#
_symmetry.space_group_name_H-M   'P 1'
#
loop_
_entity.id
_entity.type
_entity.pdbx_description
1 polymer ?
#
loop_
_entity_poly.entity_id
_entity_poly.type
_entity_poly.pdbx_seq_one_letter_code
_entity_poly.pdbx_strand_id
1 'polypeptide(L)'
;MPEQDELSRLRAEMDALNLTLRGVIQARACLARRIGAVKRAQGLTLYDPEREGQMLHALMGEPEDGLAPERLSEILAEIIAACRESAQLSDD
;
A
#
# COMPACT_ATOMS: atom_id res chain seq x y z
N MET A 1 0.37 15.04 -34.30
CA MET A 1 1.66 15.60 -33.85
C MET A 1 2.40 14.58 -33.03
N PRO A 2 3.69 14.31 -33.31
CA PRO A 2 4.43 13.30 -32.54
C PRO A 2 4.47 13.56 -31.04
N GLU A 3 4.60 14.83 -30.60
CA GLU A 3 4.64 15.18 -29.19
C GLU A 3 3.31 14.89 -28.51
N GLN A 4 2.19 15.18 -29.18
CA GLN A 4 0.86 14.89 -28.63
C GLN A 4 0.61 13.39 -28.55
N ASP A 5 1.07 12.65 -29.56
CA ASP A 5 0.94 11.19 -29.57
C ASP A 5 1.73 10.57 -28.41
N GLU A 6 2.93 11.06 -28.16
CA GLU A 6 3.75 10.59 -27.04
C GLU A 6 3.10 10.91 -25.72
N LEU A 7 2.63 12.15 -25.54
CA LEU A 7 1.96 12.55 -24.30
C LEU A 7 0.70 11.71 -24.09
N SER A 8 -0.07 11.48 -25.14
CA SER A 8 -1.29 10.65 -25.04
C SER A 8 -0.97 9.22 -24.62
N ARG A 9 0.10 8.64 -25.16
CA ARG A 9 0.54 7.29 -24.78
C ARG A 9 0.96 7.25 -23.31
N LEU A 10 1.75 8.24 -22.88
CA LEU A 10 2.22 8.29 -21.49
C LEU A 10 1.06 8.46 -20.53
N ARG A 11 0.07 9.27 -20.90
CA ARG A 11 -1.14 9.43 -20.07
C ARG A 11 -1.93 8.13 -19.98
N ALA A 12 -2.03 7.39 -21.08
CA ALA A 12 -2.70 6.10 -21.07
C ALA A 12 -1.97 5.10 -20.18
N GLU A 13 -0.64 5.10 -20.23
CA GLU A 13 0.18 4.27 -19.34
C GLU A 13 -0.05 4.67 -17.87
N MET A 14 -0.11 5.96 -17.58
CA MET A 14 -0.37 6.44 -16.23
C MET A 14 -1.77 6.01 -15.76
N ASP A 15 -2.79 6.12 -16.62
CA ASP A 15 -4.14 5.70 -16.27
C ASP A 15 -4.19 4.21 -15.93
N ALA A 16 -3.52 3.39 -16.73
CA ALA A 16 -3.46 1.96 -16.47
C ALA A 16 -2.74 1.66 -15.14
N LEU A 17 -1.64 2.38 -14.91
CA LEU A 17 -0.87 2.20 -13.67
C LEU A 17 -1.68 2.62 -12.46
N ASN A 18 -2.46 3.70 -12.57
CA ASN A 18 -3.34 4.14 -11.50
C ASN A 18 -4.38 3.08 -11.13
N LEU A 19 -4.95 2.41 -12.12
CA LEU A 19 -5.91 1.34 -11.87
C LEU A 19 -5.24 0.16 -11.16
N THR A 20 -4.04 -0.19 -11.59
CA THR A 20 -3.26 -1.25 -10.94
C THR A 20 -2.95 -0.89 -9.50
N LEU A 21 -2.51 0.34 -9.26
CA LEU A 21 -2.19 0.84 -7.93
C LEU A 21 -3.41 0.75 -7.01
N ARG A 22 -4.56 1.24 -7.48
CA ARG A 22 -5.80 1.16 -6.70
C ARG A 22 -6.15 -0.28 -6.37
N GLY A 23 -6.05 -1.17 -7.33
CA GLY A 23 -6.34 -2.58 -7.13
C GLY A 23 -5.44 -3.23 -6.08
N VAL A 24 -4.14 -2.94 -6.13
CA VAL A 24 -3.17 -3.48 -5.17
C VAL A 24 -3.45 -2.96 -3.76
N ILE A 25 -3.73 -1.66 -3.63
CA ILE A 25 -4.06 -1.07 -2.33
C ILE A 25 -5.30 -1.74 -1.74
N GLN A 26 -6.36 -1.91 -2.55
CA GLN A 26 -7.59 -2.54 -2.07
C GLN A 26 -7.38 -4.00 -1.70
N ALA A 27 -6.59 -4.74 -2.49
CA ALA A 27 -6.26 -6.12 -2.18
C ALA A 27 -5.53 -6.23 -0.85
N ARG A 28 -4.60 -5.30 -0.60
CA ARG A 28 -3.86 -5.26 0.66
C ARG A 28 -4.78 -4.98 1.84
N ALA A 29 -5.72 -4.06 1.68
CA ALA A 29 -6.70 -3.75 2.72
C ALA A 29 -7.58 -4.97 3.04
N CYS A 30 -8.03 -5.69 2.01
CA CYS A 30 -8.81 -6.90 2.20
C CYS A 30 -8.02 -7.99 2.95
N LEU A 31 -6.75 -8.15 2.59
CA LEU A 31 -5.89 -9.12 3.27
C LEU A 31 -5.66 -8.72 4.72
N ALA A 32 -5.48 -7.43 4.99
CA ALA A 32 -5.32 -6.93 6.36
C ALA A 32 -6.55 -7.24 7.21
N ARG A 33 -7.75 -7.14 6.64
CA ARG A 33 -9.00 -7.49 7.34
C ARG A 33 -9.04 -8.97 7.67
N ARG A 34 -8.60 -9.84 6.76
CA ARG A 34 -8.53 -11.28 7.00
C ARG A 34 -7.54 -11.61 8.12
N ILE A 35 -6.40 -10.96 8.10
CA ILE A 35 -5.40 -11.11 9.16
C ILE A 35 -5.98 -10.62 10.50
N GLY A 36 -6.68 -9.49 10.47
CA GLY A 36 -7.34 -8.96 11.65
C GLY A 36 -8.34 -9.92 12.26
N ALA A 37 -9.13 -10.59 11.42
CA ALA A 37 -10.11 -11.59 11.88
C ALA A 37 -9.42 -12.76 12.58
N VAL A 38 -8.32 -13.25 12.02
CA VAL A 38 -7.54 -14.34 12.64
C VAL A 38 -6.97 -13.89 13.98
N LYS A 39 -6.41 -12.68 14.04
CA LYS A 39 -5.85 -12.13 15.28
C LYS A 39 -6.92 -12.02 16.37
N ARG A 40 -8.13 -11.53 16.02
CA ARG A 40 -9.23 -11.45 17.00
C ARG A 40 -9.60 -12.83 17.52
N ALA A 41 -9.68 -13.82 16.63
CA ALA A 41 -10.01 -15.18 17.03
C ALA A 41 -8.97 -15.77 17.97
N GLN A 42 -7.73 -15.32 17.86
CA GLN A 42 -6.63 -15.79 18.73
C GLN A 42 -6.41 -14.87 19.95
N GLY A 43 -7.23 -13.84 20.12
CA GLY A 43 -7.08 -12.91 21.23
C GLY A 43 -5.89 -11.99 21.13
N LEU A 44 -5.36 -11.80 19.91
CA LEU A 44 -4.22 -10.93 19.66
C LEU A 44 -4.68 -9.52 19.31
N THR A 45 -3.83 -8.52 19.57
CA THR A 45 -4.11 -7.14 19.16
C THR A 45 -3.79 -6.96 17.68
N LEU A 46 -4.58 -6.10 17.01
CA LEU A 46 -4.35 -5.82 15.59
C LEU A 46 -3.16 -4.92 15.36
N TYR A 47 -2.93 -3.96 16.26
CA TYR A 47 -1.80 -3.05 16.13
C TYR A 47 -0.53 -3.72 16.64
N ASP A 48 0.43 -3.87 15.73
CA ASP A 48 1.73 -4.48 16.03
C ASP A 48 2.79 -3.55 15.44
N PRO A 49 3.25 -2.55 16.22
CA PRO A 49 4.20 -1.56 15.71
C PRO A 49 5.54 -2.17 15.30
N GLU A 50 5.99 -3.21 15.99
CA GLU A 50 7.24 -3.90 15.60
C GLU A 50 7.12 -4.53 14.23
N ARG A 51 6.02 -5.24 13.98
CA ARG A 51 5.76 -5.86 12.68
C ARG A 51 5.62 -4.80 11.58
N GLU A 52 4.93 -3.70 11.85
CA GLU A 52 4.78 -2.62 10.88
C GLU A 52 6.12 -2.00 10.53
N GLY A 53 7.00 -1.82 11.52
CA GLY A 53 8.35 -1.33 11.29
C GLY A 53 9.18 -2.30 10.44
N GLN A 54 9.06 -3.61 10.68
CA GLN A 54 9.72 -4.64 9.88
C GLN A 54 9.25 -4.61 8.42
N MET A 55 7.93 -4.49 8.22
CA MET A 55 7.37 -4.41 6.87
C MET A 55 7.89 -3.20 6.12
N LEU A 56 7.90 -2.03 6.78
CA LEU A 56 8.38 -0.81 6.15
C LEU A 56 9.85 -0.93 5.78
N HIS A 57 10.66 -1.44 6.69
CA HIS A 57 12.10 -1.65 6.44
C HIS A 57 12.32 -2.55 5.23
N ALA A 58 11.58 -3.66 5.16
CA ALA A 58 11.69 -4.62 4.05
C ALA A 58 11.26 -3.99 2.72
N LEU A 59 10.24 -3.12 2.74
CA LEU A 59 9.73 -2.48 1.54
C LEU A 59 10.66 -1.41 0.99
N MET A 60 11.46 -0.77 1.85
CA MET A 60 12.34 0.31 1.39
C MET A 60 13.48 -0.20 0.52
N GLY A 61 14.08 -1.33 0.87
CA GLY A 61 15.11 -1.96 0.03
C GLY A 61 16.22 -1.03 -0.44
N GLU A 62 16.73 -1.29 -1.64
CA GLU A 62 17.76 -0.48 -2.27
C GLU A 62 17.12 0.75 -2.94
N PRO A 63 17.84 1.89 -3.00
CA PRO A 63 17.34 3.07 -3.70
C PRO A 63 17.06 2.79 -5.17
N GLU A 64 15.95 3.32 -5.67
CA GLU A 64 15.54 3.17 -7.06
C GLU A 64 15.16 4.53 -7.64
N ASP A 65 15.03 4.58 -8.97
CA ASP A 65 14.48 5.76 -9.62
C ASP A 65 13.02 5.94 -9.25
N GLY A 66 12.57 7.17 -9.19
CA GLY A 66 11.19 7.49 -8.86
C GLY A 66 11.13 8.46 -7.69
N LEU A 67 10.38 8.10 -6.66
CA LEU A 67 10.24 8.94 -5.49
C LEU A 67 11.49 8.89 -4.62
N ALA A 68 11.82 10.03 -4.00
CA ALA A 68 12.86 10.07 -2.97
C ALA A 68 12.47 9.10 -1.84
N PRO A 69 13.47 8.43 -1.21
CA PRO A 69 13.18 7.45 -0.16
C PRO A 69 12.32 7.98 0.97
N GLU A 70 12.49 9.22 1.39
CA GLU A 70 11.71 9.83 2.47
C GLU A 70 10.23 9.90 2.10
N ARG A 71 9.92 10.29 0.85
CA ARG A 71 8.53 10.37 0.39
C ARG A 71 7.93 8.98 0.22
N LEU A 72 8.69 8.04 -0.33
CA LEU A 72 8.23 6.66 -0.47
C LEU A 72 7.91 6.05 0.89
N SER A 73 8.78 6.27 1.87
CA SER A 73 8.59 5.79 3.24
C SER A 73 7.29 6.33 3.86
N GLU A 74 7.04 7.63 3.69
CA GLU A 74 5.81 8.26 4.21
C GLU A 74 4.55 7.64 3.59
N ILE A 75 4.56 7.42 2.29
CA ILE A 75 3.41 6.87 1.57
C ILE A 75 3.17 5.42 2.01
N LEU A 76 4.22 4.62 2.07
CA LEU A 76 4.11 3.22 2.48
C LEU A 76 3.64 3.09 3.93
N ALA A 77 4.16 3.94 4.82
CA ALA A 77 3.73 3.94 6.22
C ALA A 77 2.24 4.30 6.32
N GLU A 78 1.76 5.24 5.51
CA GLU A 78 0.35 5.62 5.50
C GLU A 78 -0.53 4.48 4.99
N ILE A 79 -0.09 3.76 3.96
CA ILE A 79 -0.84 2.60 3.43
C ILE A 79 -0.95 1.52 4.51
N ILE A 80 0.16 1.23 5.20
CA ILE A 80 0.17 0.24 6.28
C ILE A 80 -0.82 0.64 7.37
N ALA A 81 -0.79 1.90 7.79
CA ALA A 81 -1.68 2.41 8.83
C ALA A 81 -3.15 2.39 8.39
N ALA A 82 -3.43 2.82 7.17
CA ALA A 82 -4.80 2.87 6.63
C ALA A 82 -5.41 1.46 6.56
N CYS A 83 -4.63 0.48 6.14
CA CYS A 83 -5.09 -0.91 6.07
C CYS A 83 -5.37 -1.46 7.47
N ARG A 84 -4.50 -1.19 8.44
CA ARG A 84 -4.71 -1.61 9.83
C ARG A 84 -5.99 -0.96 10.40
N GLU A 85 -6.15 0.34 10.19
CA GLU A 85 -7.32 1.08 10.68
C GLU A 85 -8.61 0.52 10.08
N SER A 86 -8.59 0.20 8.80
CA SER A 86 -9.72 -0.42 8.12
C SER A 86 -10.07 -1.77 8.77
N ALA A 87 -9.04 -2.56 9.11
CA ALA A 87 -9.23 -3.85 9.78
C ALA A 87 -9.79 -3.66 11.18
N GLN A 88 -9.34 -2.62 11.91
CA GLN A 88 -9.84 -2.33 13.26
C GLN A 88 -11.31 -1.94 13.28
N LEU A 89 -11.80 -1.32 12.19
CA LEU A 89 -13.19 -0.90 12.06
C LEU A 89 -14.09 -2.00 11.54
N SER A 90 -13.54 -3.13 11.13
CA SER A 90 -14.30 -4.24 10.57
C SER A 90 -14.97 -5.04 11.68
N ASP A 91 -16.20 -5.50 11.43
CA ASP A 91 -16.94 -6.36 12.36
C ASP A 91 -16.63 -7.86 12.15
N ASP A 92 -15.86 -8.17 11.15
CA ASP A 92 -15.54 -9.56 10.78
C ASP A 92 -14.51 -10.20 11.70
#